data_260f315d4357227251bdcd317f4240d2
#
_entry.id   260f315d4357227251bdcd317f4240d2
#
_cell.length_a   1.000
_cell.length_b   1.000
_cell.length_c   1.000
_cell.angle_alpha   90.00
_cell.angle_beta   90.00
_cell.angle_gamma   90.00
#
_symmetry.space_group_name_H-M   'P 1'
#
loop_
_entity.id
_entity.type
_entity.pdbx_description
1 polymer ?
#
loop_
_entity_poly.entity_id
_entity_poly.type
_entity_poly.pdbx_seq_one_letter_code
_entity_poly.pdbx_strand_id
1 'polypeptide(L)'
;MTAQLIDGNALSRQLRSEVAQRAAALTARGHQPGLAVILVGEDPASAVYVRNKVKACEDSGVGSIFEKYDADLSEAALLARIEALNADPTVHGILVQMPLPKHIDPHKVIEAIATSKDVDGYSVLSAVSYTHLTLPTTPYV
;
A
#
# COMPACT_ATOMS: atom_id res chain seq x y z
N MET A 1 -31.44 3.70 -22.85
CA MET A 1 -30.62 3.47 -21.64
C MET A 1 -29.79 4.72 -21.39
N THR A 2 -29.94 5.35 -20.23
CA THR A 2 -29.14 6.53 -19.85
C THR A 2 -27.84 6.06 -19.20
N ALA A 3 -26.70 6.59 -19.68
CA ALA A 3 -25.40 6.32 -19.06
C ALA A 3 -25.38 6.89 -17.64
N GLN A 4 -24.81 6.12 -16.70
CA GLN A 4 -24.62 6.58 -15.33
C GLN A 4 -23.19 7.11 -15.17
N LEU A 5 -23.06 8.33 -14.62
CA LEU A 5 -21.76 8.93 -14.34
C LEU A 5 -21.15 8.25 -13.11
N ILE A 6 -19.90 7.75 -13.26
CA ILE A 6 -19.11 7.26 -12.13
C ILE A 6 -18.31 8.43 -11.54
N ASP A 7 -18.78 8.98 -10.41
CA ASP A 7 -18.05 10.03 -9.68
C ASP A 7 -17.00 9.40 -8.75
N GLY A 8 -15.75 9.35 -9.23
CA GLY A 8 -14.60 8.81 -8.47
C GLY A 8 -14.33 9.58 -7.17
N ASN A 9 -14.60 10.89 -7.11
CA ASN A 9 -14.41 11.68 -5.89
C ASN A 9 -15.47 11.34 -4.83
N ALA A 10 -16.71 11.16 -5.23
CA ALA A 10 -17.77 10.74 -4.33
C ALA A 10 -17.50 9.35 -3.77
N LEU A 11 -17.12 8.40 -4.64
CA LEU A 11 -16.77 7.04 -4.23
C LEU A 11 -15.54 7.02 -3.29
N SER A 12 -14.50 7.82 -3.59
CA SER A 12 -13.32 7.93 -2.73
C SER A 12 -13.66 8.44 -1.33
N ARG A 13 -14.53 9.45 -1.22
CA ARG A 13 -14.99 9.96 0.08
C ARG A 13 -15.76 8.90 0.87
N GLN A 14 -16.65 8.18 0.20
CA GLN A 14 -17.41 7.09 0.82
C GLN A 14 -16.48 6.00 1.36
N LEU A 15 -15.58 5.47 0.53
CA LEU A 15 -14.63 4.43 0.93
C LEU A 15 -13.74 4.87 2.09
N ARG A 16 -13.23 6.10 2.09
CA ARG A 16 -12.44 6.62 3.21
C ARG A 16 -13.26 6.70 4.50
N SER A 17 -14.52 7.08 4.43
CA SER A 17 -15.42 7.09 5.60
C SER A 17 -15.63 5.68 6.15
N GLU A 18 -15.85 4.70 5.29
CA GLU A 18 -15.99 3.30 5.69
C GLU A 18 -14.70 2.75 6.33
N VAL A 19 -13.54 3.06 5.74
CA VAL A 19 -12.23 2.69 6.30
C VAL A 19 -12.03 3.33 7.67
N ALA A 20 -12.36 4.61 7.83
CA ALA A 20 -12.23 5.32 9.10
C ALA A 20 -13.07 4.68 10.21
N GLN A 21 -14.32 4.29 9.91
CA GLN A 21 -15.18 3.58 10.86
C GLN A 21 -14.59 2.23 11.28
N ARG A 22 -14.06 1.47 10.32
CA ARG A 22 -13.43 0.17 10.59
C ARG A 22 -12.14 0.32 11.39
N ALA A 23 -11.31 1.31 11.05
CA ALA A 23 -10.07 1.61 11.79
C ALA A 23 -10.38 2.01 13.24
N ALA A 24 -11.37 2.88 13.46
CA ALA A 24 -11.81 3.27 14.79
C ALA A 24 -12.31 2.08 15.62
N ALA A 25 -13.08 1.18 15.02
CA ALA A 25 -13.58 -0.03 15.69
C ALA A 25 -12.44 -0.99 16.09
N LEU A 26 -11.39 -1.13 15.26
CA LEU A 26 -10.21 -1.93 15.59
C LEU A 26 -9.39 -1.27 16.70
N THR A 27 -9.17 0.04 16.60
CA THR A 27 -8.42 0.82 17.60
C THR A 27 -9.10 0.77 18.97
N ALA A 28 -10.43 0.84 19.03
CA ALA A 28 -11.19 0.69 20.27
C ALA A 28 -11.01 -0.70 20.93
N ARG A 29 -10.60 -1.72 20.14
CA ARG A 29 -10.25 -3.06 20.61
C ARG A 29 -8.76 -3.22 20.92
N GLY A 30 -7.97 -2.15 20.88
CA GLY A 30 -6.53 -2.16 21.12
C GLY A 30 -5.66 -2.52 19.92
N HIS A 31 -6.23 -2.56 18.72
CA HIS A 31 -5.53 -2.93 17.48
C HIS A 31 -5.61 -1.79 16.46
N GLN A 32 -4.75 -0.78 16.59
CA GLN A 32 -4.68 0.27 15.59
C GLN A 32 -4.05 -0.26 14.29
N PRO A 33 -4.73 -0.16 13.12
CA PRO A 33 -4.10 -0.50 11.84
C PRO A 33 -2.89 0.37 11.58
N GLY A 34 -1.80 -0.22 11.09
CA GLY A 34 -0.53 0.49 10.81
C GLY A 34 -0.04 0.22 9.39
N LEU A 35 0.32 1.28 8.67
CA LEU A 35 0.90 1.24 7.32
C LEU A 35 2.31 1.82 7.35
N ALA A 36 3.30 1.06 6.89
CA ALA A 36 4.63 1.56 6.61
C ALA A 36 4.73 1.98 5.13
N VAL A 37 5.20 3.19 4.89
CA VAL A 37 5.41 3.76 3.55
C VAL A 37 6.86 4.15 3.40
N ILE A 38 7.56 3.54 2.45
CA ILE A 38 8.96 3.81 2.16
C ILE A 38 9.07 4.57 0.83
N LEU A 39 9.85 5.64 0.82
CA LEU A 39 10.23 6.41 -0.37
C LEU A 39 11.75 6.44 -0.45
N VAL A 40 12.31 6.01 -1.59
CA VAL A 40 13.75 6.08 -1.85
C VAL A 40 14.00 7.07 -2.99
N GLY A 41 14.82 8.09 -2.72
CA GLY A 41 15.13 9.14 -3.68
C GLY A 41 14.20 10.35 -3.61
N GLU A 42 14.29 11.22 -4.62
CA GLU A 42 13.66 12.54 -4.64
C GLU A 42 12.73 12.77 -5.84
N ASP A 43 12.13 11.71 -6.38
CA ASP A 43 11.17 11.90 -7.46
C ASP A 43 9.97 12.76 -7.01
N PRO A 44 9.73 13.93 -7.65
CA PRO A 44 8.69 14.86 -7.19
C PRO A 44 7.28 14.29 -7.27
N ALA A 45 7.01 13.44 -8.27
CA ALA A 45 5.70 12.81 -8.43
C ALA A 45 5.46 11.81 -7.28
N SER A 46 6.46 10.98 -6.98
CA SER A 46 6.42 10.03 -5.85
C SER A 46 6.20 10.73 -4.51
N ALA A 47 6.86 11.87 -4.29
CA ALA A 47 6.70 12.66 -3.07
C ALA A 47 5.24 13.17 -2.88
N VAL A 48 4.56 13.57 -3.96
CA VAL A 48 3.16 13.97 -3.91
C VAL A 48 2.25 12.78 -3.59
N TYR A 49 2.48 11.64 -4.23
CA TYR A 49 1.68 10.42 -3.98
C TYR A 49 1.82 9.95 -2.53
N VAL A 50 3.05 9.90 -2.02
CA VAL A 50 3.31 9.48 -0.64
C VAL A 50 2.66 10.44 0.36
N ARG A 51 2.79 11.75 0.19
CA ARG A 51 2.13 12.73 1.05
C ARG A 51 0.61 12.53 1.08
N ASN A 52 -0.01 12.28 -0.06
CA ASN A 52 -1.44 12.02 -0.14
C ASN A 52 -1.84 10.72 0.56
N LYS A 53 -1.00 9.67 0.47
CA LYS A 53 -1.21 8.40 1.16
C LYS A 53 -1.12 8.56 2.68
N VAL A 54 -0.07 9.22 3.17
CA VAL A 54 0.09 9.52 4.61
C VAL A 54 -1.08 10.32 5.14
N LYS A 55 -1.46 11.39 4.42
CA LYS A 55 -2.64 12.18 4.80
C LYS A 55 -3.92 11.35 4.81
N ALA A 56 -4.12 10.47 3.85
CA ALA A 56 -5.30 9.59 3.83
C ALA A 56 -5.32 8.61 5.02
N CYS A 57 -4.15 8.12 5.46
CA CYS A 57 -4.04 7.31 6.68
C CYS A 57 -4.44 8.11 7.91
N GLU A 58 -3.90 9.33 8.08
CA GLU A 58 -4.24 10.22 9.18
C GLU A 58 -5.74 10.51 9.24
N ASP A 59 -6.33 10.91 8.10
CA ASP A 59 -7.76 11.21 7.95
C ASP A 59 -8.65 9.99 8.27
N SER A 60 -8.12 8.77 8.10
CA SER A 60 -8.85 7.51 8.32
C SER A 60 -8.52 6.82 9.66
N GLY A 61 -7.69 7.42 10.52
CA GLY A 61 -7.30 6.82 11.80
C GLY A 61 -6.38 5.59 11.67
N VAL A 62 -5.74 5.42 10.52
CA VAL A 62 -4.70 4.42 10.29
C VAL A 62 -3.36 5.01 10.70
N GLY A 63 -2.62 4.34 11.60
CA GLY A 63 -1.25 4.72 11.92
C GLY A 63 -0.36 4.64 10.68
N SER A 64 0.52 5.63 10.47
CA SER A 64 1.46 5.59 9.35
C SER A 64 2.88 5.79 9.84
N ILE A 65 3.79 4.93 9.36
CA ILE A 65 5.23 5.07 9.50
C ILE A 65 5.73 5.50 8.13
N PHE A 66 6.16 6.75 7.99
CA PHE A 66 6.74 7.25 6.76
C PHE A 66 8.26 7.33 6.88
N GLU A 67 8.96 6.67 5.97
CA GLU A 67 10.40 6.67 5.90
C GLU A 67 10.86 7.15 4.52
N LYS A 68 11.68 8.20 4.51
CA LYS A 68 12.33 8.72 3.31
C LYS A 68 13.83 8.42 3.39
N TYR A 69 14.36 7.82 2.35
CA TYR A 69 15.77 7.52 2.19
C TYR A 69 16.35 8.23 0.98
N ASP A 70 17.65 8.53 1.04
CA ASP A 70 18.37 9.12 -0.07
C ASP A 70 18.50 8.12 -1.24
N ALA A 71 18.75 8.66 -2.44
CA ALA A 71 18.81 7.86 -3.66
C ALA A 71 20.00 6.90 -3.71
N ASP A 72 21.00 7.05 -2.84
CA ASP A 72 22.17 6.20 -2.71
C ASP A 72 22.00 5.04 -1.71
N LEU A 73 20.81 4.91 -1.09
CA LEU A 73 20.50 3.78 -0.22
C LEU A 73 20.82 2.46 -0.93
N SER A 74 21.58 1.58 -0.29
CA SER A 74 21.88 0.28 -0.86
C SER A 74 20.67 -0.65 -0.86
N GLU A 75 20.57 -1.54 -1.88
CA GLU A 75 19.54 -2.59 -1.94
C GLU A 75 19.51 -3.43 -0.66
N ALA A 76 20.68 -3.82 -0.15
CA ALA A 76 20.78 -4.62 1.07
C ALA A 76 20.20 -3.90 2.31
N ALA A 77 20.41 -2.60 2.43
CA ALA A 77 19.85 -1.81 3.53
C ALA A 77 18.33 -1.70 3.43
N LEU A 78 17.79 -1.51 2.22
CA LEU A 78 16.34 -1.49 1.99
C LEU A 78 15.70 -2.83 2.32
N LEU A 79 16.28 -3.94 1.86
CA LEU A 79 15.79 -5.29 2.14
C LEU A 79 15.81 -5.61 3.64
N ALA A 80 16.87 -5.27 4.35
CA ALA A 80 16.96 -5.44 5.80
C ALA A 80 15.88 -4.62 6.53
N ARG A 81 15.58 -3.41 6.04
CA ARG A 81 14.50 -2.59 6.62
C ARG A 81 13.13 -3.22 6.40
N ILE A 82 12.86 -3.74 5.21
CA ILE A 82 11.61 -4.45 4.89
C ILE A 82 11.45 -5.68 5.81
N GLU A 83 12.52 -6.44 6.02
CA GLU A 83 12.49 -7.59 6.94
C GLU A 83 12.13 -7.17 8.38
N ALA A 84 12.70 -6.08 8.87
CA ALA A 84 12.35 -5.53 10.18
C ALA A 84 10.88 -5.12 10.25
N LEU A 85 10.33 -4.49 9.20
CA LEU A 85 8.91 -4.12 9.12
C LEU A 85 7.99 -5.35 9.00
N ASN A 86 8.44 -6.40 8.33
CA ASN A 86 7.73 -7.68 8.29
C ASN A 86 7.60 -8.30 9.69
N ALA A 87 8.63 -8.18 10.51
CA ALA A 87 8.65 -8.70 11.87
C ALA A 87 7.90 -7.82 12.88
N ASP A 88 7.63 -6.55 12.56
CA ASP A 88 6.96 -5.61 13.45
C ASP A 88 5.45 -5.91 13.55
N PRO A 89 4.92 -6.29 14.73
CA PRO A 89 3.50 -6.60 14.90
C PRO A 89 2.59 -5.36 14.82
N THR A 90 3.13 -4.15 14.89
CA THR A 90 2.36 -2.90 14.76
C THR A 90 2.18 -2.46 13.30
N VAL A 91 2.96 -3.05 12.38
CA VAL A 91 2.89 -2.82 10.95
C VAL A 91 2.02 -3.89 10.30
N HIS A 92 0.89 -3.51 9.76
CA HIS A 92 -0.08 -4.40 9.12
C HIS A 92 -0.04 -4.34 7.60
N GLY A 93 0.58 -3.30 7.05
CA GLY A 93 0.82 -3.14 5.62
C GLY A 93 2.15 -2.45 5.35
N ILE A 94 2.81 -2.82 4.26
CA ILE A 94 4.06 -2.23 3.79
C ILE A 94 3.87 -1.80 2.35
N LEU A 95 4.29 -0.57 2.05
CA LEU A 95 4.27 0.01 0.73
C LEU A 95 5.64 0.62 0.43
N VAL A 96 6.27 0.18 -0.63
CA VAL A 96 7.49 0.79 -1.16
C VAL A 96 7.14 1.55 -2.43
N GLN A 97 7.29 2.88 -2.39
CA GLN A 97 6.89 3.74 -3.51
C GLN A 97 7.82 3.56 -4.70
N MET A 98 7.25 3.18 -5.84
CA MET A 98 7.95 3.12 -7.13
C MET A 98 7.93 4.50 -7.83
N PRO A 99 8.91 4.81 -8.70
CA PRO A 99 10.06 3.98 -9.08
C PRO A 99 11.18 4.01 -8.04
N LEU A 100 11.99 2.95 -8.01
CA LEU A 100 13.23 2.87 -7.21
C LEU A 100 14.45 3.35 -8.02
N PRO A 101 15.56 3.75 -7.36
CA PRO A 101 16.84 3.99 -8.01
C PRO A 101 17.31 2.76 -8.81
N LYS A 102 18.00 2.98 -9.94
CA LYS A 102 18.37 1.92 -10.90
C LYS A 102 19.21 0.77 -10.35
N HIS A 103 19.93 0.99 -9.25
CA HIS A 103 20.77 -0.02 -8.60
C HIS A 103 20.01 -0.93 -7.65
N ILE A 104 18.73 -0.66 -7.40
CA ILE A 104 17.85 -1.47 -6.58
C ILE A 104 16.89 -2.25 -7.49
N ASP A 105 16.88 -3.57 -7.37
CA ASP A 105 15.98 -4.42 -8.13
C ASP A 105 14.55 -4.38 -7.53
N PRO A 106 13.56 -3.82 -8.25
CA PRO A 106 12.21 -3.72 -7.74
C PRO A 106 11.55 -5.09 -7.50
N HIS A 107 11.92 -6.12 -8.25
CA HIS A 107 11.37 -7.46 -8.05
C HIS A 107 11.79 -8.04 -6.72
N LYS A 108 13.05 -7.93 -6.35
CA LYS A 108 13.54 -8.36 -5.04
C LYS A 108 12.86 -7.62 -3.89
N VAL A 109 12.63 -6.32 -4.06
CA VAL A 109 11.96 -5.49 -3.07
C VAL A 109 10.51 -5.94 -2.88
N ILE A 110 9.78 -6.18 -3.98
CA ILE A 110 8.40 -6.68 -3.93
C ILE A 110 8.33 -8.06 -3.27
N GLU A 111 9.25 -8.97 -3.63
CA GLU A 111 9.30 -10.33 -3.07
C GLU A 111 9.69 -10.35 -1.58
N ALA A 112 10.45 -9.36 -1.12
CA ALA A 112 10.85 -9.25 0.28
C ALA A 112 9.68 -8.83 1.20
N ILE A 113 8.65 -8.20 0.67
CA ILE A 113 7.45 -7.84 1.45
C ILE A 113 6.65 -9.10 1.75
N ALA A 114 6.38 -9.35 3.02
CA ALA A 114 5.52 -10.47 3.40
C ALA A 114 4.15 -10.35 2.73
N THR A 115 3.67 -11.41 2.08
CA THR A 115 2.41 -11.40 1.32
C THR A 115 1.21 -10.92 2.16
N SER A 116 1.21 -11.23 3.46
CA SER A 116 0.18 -10.75 4.39
C SER A 116 0.23 -9.24 4.67
N LYS A 117 1.33 -8.56 4.28
CA LYS A 117 1.54 -7.12 4.44
C LYS A 117 1.67 -6.38 3.10
N ASP A 118 1.59 -7.10 1.97
CA ASP A 118 1.62 -6.53 0.61
C ASP A 118 0.28 -5.85 0.29
N VAL A 119 0.23 -4.54 0.49
CA VAL A 119 -1.01 -3.75 0.28
C VAL A 119 -1.22 -3.33 -1.17
N ASP A 120 -0.18 -3.37 -2.00
CA ASP A 120 -0.27 -3.05 -3.43
C ASP A 120 -0.65 -4.28 -4.28
N GLY A 121 -0.53 -5.49 -3.71
CA GLY A 121 -0.86 -6.74 -4.39
C GLY A 121 0.10 -7.10 -5.52
N TYR A 122 1.36 -6.66 -5.44
CA TYR A 122 2.38 -6.93 -6.47
C TYR A 122 3.09 -8.28 -6.29
N SER A 123 2.90 -8.94 -5.15
CA SER A 123 3.49 -10.26 -4.93
C SER A 123 2.99 -11.28 -5.96
N VAL A 124 3.83 -12.26 -6.30
CA VAL A 124 3.48 -13.34 -7.25
C VAL A 124 2.19 -14.04 -6.83
N LEU A 125 1.98 -14.26 -5.53
CA LEU A 125 0.75 -14.87 -5.01
C LEU A 125 -0.48 -14.00 -5.25
N SER A 126 -0.37 -12.70 -5.09
CA SER A 126 -1.45 -11.76 -5.39
C SER A 126 -1.73 -11.69 -6.89
N ALA A 127 -0.69 -11.67 -7.73
CA ALA A 127 -0.82 -11.65 -9.19
C ALA A 127 -1.45 -12.96 -9.73
N VAL A 128 -1.08 -14.11 -9.20
CA VAL A 128 -1.66 -15.41 -9.57
C VAL A 128 -3.13 -15.47 -9.16
N SER A 129 -3.50 -15.00 -7.98
CA SER A 129 -4.89 -14.91 -7.56
C SER A 129 -5.73 -14.07 -8.51
N TYR A 130 -5.17 -12.97 -9.02
CA TYR A 130 -5.85 -12.09 -9.98
C TYR A 130 -6.03 -12.75 -11.34
N THR A 131 -5.06 -13.51 -11.83
CA THR A 131 -5.11 -14.20 -13.15
C THR A 131 -5.98 -15.46 -13.12
N HIS A 132 -6.19 -16.08 -11.96
CA HIS A 132 -7.01 -17.27 -11.76
C HIS A 132 -8.39 -16.97 -11.18
N LEU A 133 -8.66 -15.72 -10.79
CA LEU A 133 -10.01 -15.25 -10.52
C LEU A 133 -10.76 -15.25 -11.85
N THR A 134 -11.51 -16.30 -12.11
CA THR A 134 -12.59 -16.25 -13.07
C THR A 134 -13.59 -15.23 -12.54
N LEU A 135 -13.49 -14.00 -13.00
CA LEU A 135 -14.55 -13.03 -12.77
C LEU A 135 -15.81 -13.62 -13.39
N PRO A 136 -16.92 -13.78 -12.65
CA PRO A 136 -18.20 -14.24 -13.21
C PRO A 136 -18.83 -13.09 -14.01
N THR A 137 -18.10 -12.54 -14.98
CA THR A 137 -18.48 -11.31 -15.69
C THR A 137 -18.82 -11.53 -17.15
N THR A 138 -18.69 -12.74 -17.65
CA THR A 138 -19.29 -13.12 -18.94
C THR A 138 -20.53 -13.96 -18.68
N PRO A 139 -21.74 -13.40 -18.81
CA PRO A 139 -22.89 -14.28 -19.03
C PRO A 139 -22.59 -15.05 -20.31
N TYR A 140 -22.57 -16.37 -20.22
CA TYR A 140 -22.61 -17.21 -21.39
C TYR A 140 -23.88 -16.84 -22.16
N VAL A 141 -23.73 -16.27 -23.36
CA VAL A 141 -24.81 -16.09 -24.31
C VAL A 141 -24.97 -17.42 -25.06
#